data_1092a24d8a3c96c5097fdc8931406255
#
_entry.id   1092a24d8a3c96c5097fdc8931406255
#
_cell.length_a   1.000
_cell.length_b   1.000
_cell.length_c   1.000
_cell.angle_alpha   90.00
_cell.angle_beta   90.00
_cell.angle_gamma   90.00
#
_symmetry.space_group_name_H-M   'P 1'
#
loop_
_entity.id
_entity.type
_entity.pdbx_description
1 polymer ?
#
loop_
_entity_poly.entity_id
_entity_poly.type
_entity_poly.pdbx_seq_one_letter_code
_entity_poly.pdbx_strand_id
1 'polypeptide(L)'
;YVWLDAPIGYLASFKNYCTKKGIDFDNFLADPGTEQIHFIGKDIIYFHTLFWPATLKFAGYKVPDNVYVHGFINVSGEKMSKSRGTGISPLRYLEIGMNPEWLRYYLAAKLSANVEDVDFNPDDFLARVNSDLVGKYVNIASRCAKFINTRFENRLGKPDPTAATANGISLEFGAAFDANEIADLYNSREFGKALRKVMELADEVNRYIDDNKPWELAKQP
;
A
#
# COMPACT_ATOMS: atom_id res chain seq x y z
N TYR A 1 -21.46 16.72 -21.03
CA TYR A 1 -20.37 17.72 -20.86
C TYR A 1 -19.94 17.89 -19.38
N VAL A 2 -20.43 17.04 -18.49
CA VAL A 2 -20.16 17.09 -17.03
C VAL A 2 -18.65 17.13 -16.73
N TRP A 3 -17.82 16.47 -17.52
CA TRP A 3 -16.39 16.42 -17.32
C TRP A 3 -15.60 17.66 -17.76
N LEU A 4 -16.25 18.69 -18.31
CA LEU A 4 -15.60 19.99 -18.54
C LEU A 4 -15.49 20.81 -17.25
N ASP A 5 -16.49 20.70 -16.38
CA ASP A 5 -16.59 21.44 -15.13
C ASP A 5 -16.28 20.59 -13.89
N ALA A 6 -16.57 19.29 -13.92
CA ALA A 6 -16.38 18.40 -12.78
C ALA A 6 -14.93 18.43 -12.19
N PRO A 7 -13.85 18.51 -12.98
CA PRO A 7 -12.50 18.60 -12.45
C PRO A 7 -12.22 19.87 -11.63
N ILE A 8 -13.00 20.93 -11.77
CA ILE A 8 -12.92 22.13 -10.91
C ILE A 8 -13.13 21.75 -9.44
N GLY A 9 -13.89 20.68 -9.18
CA GLY A 9 -14.07 20.11 -7.86
C GLY A 9 -12.76 19.74 -7.15
N TYR A 10 -11.72 19.38 -7.89
CA TYR A 10 -10.39 19.11 -7.31
C TYR A 10 -9.79 20.37 -6.71
N LEU A 11 -9.81 21.48 -7.44
CA LEU A 11 -9.32 22.76 -6.95
C LEU A 11 -10.17 23.27 -5.79
N ALA A 12 -11.51 23.16 -5.88
CA ALA A 12 -12.42 23.59 -4.83
C ALA A 12 -12.19 22.80 -3.53
N SER A 13 -12.03 21.48 -3.63
CA SER A 13 -11.73 20.60 -2.49
C SER A 13 -10.38 20.94 -1.86
N PHE A 14 -9.36 21.13 -2.68
CA PHE A 14 -8.03 21.48 -2.20
C PHE A 14 -8.00 22.88 -1.58
N LYS A 15 -8.68 23.86 -2.15
CA LYS A 15 -8.83 25.20 -1.57
C LYS A 15 -9.49 25.16 -0.19
N ASN A 16 -10.54 24.34 -0.04
CA ASN A 16 -11.18 24.14 1.27
C ASN A 16 -10.21 23.51 2.29
N TYR A 17 -9.39 22.53 1.85
CA TYR A 17 -8.34 21.96 2.71
C TYR A 17 -7.31 23.02 3.11
N CYS A 18 -6.80 23.78 2.17
CA CYS A 18 -5.84 24.87 2.43
C CYS A 18 -6.38 25.88 3.43
N THR A 19 -7.64 26.31 3.26
CA THR A 19 -8.31 27.22 4.21
C THR A 19 -8.35 26.64 5.62
N LYS A 20 -8.69 25.35 5.77
CA LYS A 20 -8.72 24.67 7.08
C LYS A 20 -7.34 24.51 7.73
N LYS A 21 -6.29 24.47 6.92
CA LYS A 21 -4.91 24.27 7.38
C LYS A 21 -4.09 25.55 7.46
N GLY A 22 -4.65 26.69 7.08
CA GLY A 22 -3.91 27.96 7.02
C GLY A 22 -2.84 27.98 5.93
N ILE A 23 -3.01 27.20 4.85
CA ILE A 23 -2.11 27.17 3.71
C ILE A 23 -2.60 28.15 2.66
N ASP A 24 -1.70 28.92 2.08
CA ASP A 24 -2.01 29.77 0.94
C ASP A 24 -2.16 28.91 -0.32
N PHE A 25 -3.39 28.80 -0.80
CA PHE A 25 -3.75 27.95 -1.94
C PHE A 25 -3.06 28.36 -3.25
N ASP A 26 -3.03 29.66 -3.54
CA ASP A 26 -2.50 30.17 -4.81
C ASP A 26 -0.98 30.06 -4.84
N ASN A 27 -0.31 30.40 -3.77
CA ASN A 27 1.13 30.24 -3.63
C ASN A 27 1.55 28.78 -3.66
N PHE A 28 0.79 27.90 -2.99
CA PHE A 28 1.08 26.46 -2.98
C PHE A 28 1.01 25.85 -4.39
N LEU A 29 -0.03 26.20 -5.17
CA LEU A 29 -0.18 25.70 -6.55
C LEU A 29 0.82 26.31 -7.52
N ALA A 30 1.24 27.55 -7.29
CA ALA A 30 2.21 28.25 -8.15
C ALA A 30 3.66 27.85 -7.86
N ASP A 31 3.93 27.21 -6.71
CA ASP A 31 5.29 26.80 -6.33
C ASP A 31 5.84 25.77 -7.31
N PRO A 32 6.99 26.03 -7.96
CA PRO A 32 7.66 25.07 -8.84
C PRO A 32 8.01 23.74 -8.18
N GLY A 33 8.23 23.74 -6.86
CA GLY A 33 8.49 22.54 -6.07
C GLY A 33 7.27 21.68 -5.77
N THR A 34 6.06 22.21 -5.99
CA THR A 34 4.82 21.45 -5.82
C THR A 34 4.58 20.55 -7.03
N GLU A 35 4.50 19.24 -6.80
CA GLU A 35 4.15 18.26 -7.80
C GLU A 35 2.65 17.95 -7.75
N GLN A 36 1.96 18.02 -8.88
CA GLN A 36 0.54 17.70 -9.02
C GLN A 36 0.37 16.39 -9.77
N ILE A 37 -0.12 15.37 -9.06
CA ILE A 37 -0.31 14.02 -9.58
C ILE A 37 -1.79 13.66 -9.57
N HIS A 38 -2.28 13.11 -10.70
CA HIS A 38 -3.63 12.60 -10.84
C HIS A 38 -3.62 11.08 -10.97
N PHE A 39 -4.39 10.38 -10.14
CA PHE A 39 -4.71 8.97 -10.30
C PHE A 39 -6.14 8.83 -10.78
N ILE A 40 -6.34 8.23 -11.95
CA ILE A 40 -7.63 8.17 -12.61
C ILE A 40 -7.96 6.78 -13.16
N GLY A 41 -9.26 6.50 -13.34
CA GLY A 41 -9.71 5.32 -14.08
C GLY A 41 -9.52 5.50 -15.60
N LYS A 42 -9.36 4.40 -16.31
CA LYS A 42 -9.11 4.40 -17.78
C LYS A 42 -10.24 5.01 -18.62
N ASP A 43 -11.45 5.09 -18.08
CA ASP A 43 -12.62 5.65 -18.76
C ASP A 43 -12.63 7.18 -18.85
N ILE A 44 -11.78 7.85 -18.07
CA ILE A 44 -11.72 9.32 -18.02
C ILE A 44 -10.36 9.89 -18.47
N ILE A 45 -9.60 9.11 -19.23
CA ILE A 45 -8.27 9.51 -19.73
C ILE A 45 -8.35 10.81 -20.52
N TYR A 46 -9.23 10.91 -21.53
CA TYR A 46 -9.33 12.08 -22.38
C TYR A 46 -9.65 13.37 -21.62
N PHE A 47 -10.44 13.27 -20.56
CA PHE A 47 -10.80 14.43 -19.75
C PHE A 47 -9.61 14.94 -18.94
N HIS A 48 -8.74 14.06 -18.46
CA HIS A 48 -7.60 14.40 -17.60
C HIS A 48 -6.29 14.63 -18.34
N THR A 49 -6.15 14.13 -19.58
CA THR A 49 -4.92 14.30 -20.36
C THR A 49 -5.06 15.35 -21.48
N LEU A 50 -6.28 15.70 -21.87
CA LEU A 50 -6.55 16.67 -22.94
C LEU A 50 -7.32 17.89 -22.42
N PHE A 51 -8.55 17.70 -21.94
CA PHE A 51 -9.42 18.83 -21.58
C PHE A 51 -8.98 19.53 -20.30
N TRP A 52 -8.69 18.80 -19.25
CA TRP A 52 -8.31 19.38 -17.97
C TRP A 52 -7.00 20.17 -18.03
N PRO A 53 -5.89 19.67 -18.59
CA PRO A 53 -4.68 20.47 -18.77
C PRO A 53 -4.90 21.71 -19.62
N ALA A 54 -5.69 21.63 -20.69
CA ALA A 54 -6.04 22.79 -21.49
C ALA A 54 -6.81 23.84 -20.67
N THR A 55 -7.82 23.41 -19.91
CA THR A 55 -8.60 24.28 -19.03
C THR A 55 -7.70 24.99 -18.01
N LEU A 56 -6.86 24.25 -17.31
CA LEU A 56 -5.92 24.81 -16.34
C LEU A 56 -4.96 25.82 -16.97
N LYS A 57 -4.37 25.47 -18.11
CA LYS A 57 -3.43 26.34 -18.82
C LYS A 57 -4.07 27.66 -19.25
N PHE A 58 -5.27 27.61 -19.82
CA PHE A 58 -5.99 28.83 -20.23
C PHE A 58 -6.50 29.65 -19.06
N ALA A 59 -6.75 29.01 -17.89
CA ALA A 59 -7.10 29.69 -16.65
C ALA A 59 -5.90 30.23 -15.86
N GLY A 60 -4.66 30.00 -16.34
CA GLY A 60 -3.44 30.46 -15.67
C GLY A 60 -2.98 29.60 -14.51
N TYR A 61 -3.51 28.38 -14.37
CA TYR A 61 -3.09 27.42 -13.36
C TYR A 61 -1.99 26.48 -13.88
N LYS A 62 -1.19 25.94 -12.95
CA LYS A 62 -0.24 24.85 -13.25
C LYS A 62 -1.01 23.62 -13.74
N VAL A 63 -0.50 22.98 -14.78
CA VAL A 63 -1.03 21.70 -15.27
C VAL A 63 -0.47 20.54 -14.43
N PRO A 64 -1.14 19.38 -14.37
CA PRO A 64 -0.63 18.21 -13.70
C PRO A 64 0.74 17.78 -14.25
N ASP A 65 1.65 17.44 -13.36
CA ASP A 65 2.97 16.93 -13.71
C ASP A 65 2.88 15.48 -14.22
N ASN A 66 1.98 14.69 -13.60
CA ASN A 66 1.76 13.30 -13.99
C ASN A 66 0.28 12.91 -13.90
N VAL A 67 -0.17 12.06 -14.83
CA VAL A 67 -1.48 11.42 -14.81
C VAL A 67 -1.29 9.92 -14.89
N TYR A 68 -1.61 9.24 -13.79
CA TYR A 68 -1.51 7.79 -13.70
C TYR A 68 -2.88 7.16 -13.86
N VAL A 69 -2.96 6.18 -14.76
CA VAL A 69 -4.21 5.54 -15.15
C VAL A 69 -4.25 4.11 -14.60
N HIS A 70 -5.38 3.72 -14.04
CA HIS A 70 -5.62 2.34 -13.61
C HIS A 70 -6.84 1.73 -14.31
N GLY A 71 -6.88 0.41 -14.37
CA GLY A 71 -8.01 -0.37 -14.86
C GLY A 71 -9.19 -0.39 -13.90
N PHE A 72 -10.21 -1.18 -14.24
CA PHE A 72 -11.38 -1.39 -13.38
C PHE A 72 -11.16 -2.54 -12.41
N ILE A 73 -11.98 -2.57 -11.36
CA ILE A 73 -12.11 -3.73 -10.49
C ILE A 73 -13.30 -4.54 -10.99
N ASN A 74 -13.05 -5.78 -11.36
CA ASN A 74 -14.05 -6.79 -11.65
C ASN A 74 -14.27 -7.64 -10.39
N VAL A 75 -15.40 -8.34 -10.31
CA VAL A 75 -15.69 -9.28 -9.23
C VAL A 75 -16.04 -10.62 -9.86
N SER A 76 -15.20 -11.63 -9.62
CA SER A 76 -15.34 -12.97 -10.19
C SER A 76 -15.54 -12.95 -11.71
N GLY A 77 -14.74 -12.15 -12.41
CA GLY A 77 -14.76 -12.00 -13.87
C GLY A 77 -15.83 -11.05 -14.42
N GLU A 78 -16.73 -10.52 -13.57
CA GLU A 78 -17.77 -9.60 -14.01
C GLU A 78 -17.46 -8.14 -13.62
N LYS A 79 -17.74 -7.21 -14.52
CA LYS A 79 -17.62 -5.78 -14.23
C LYS A 79 -18.55 -5.39 -13.07
N MET A 80 -18.00 -4.70 -12.07
CA MET A 80 -18.80 -4.15 -10.97
C MET A 80 -19.92 -3.25 -11.48
N SER A 81 -21.14 -3.51 -11.05
CA SER A 81 -22.32 -2.71 -11.40
C SER A 81 -23.15 -2.43 -10.15
N LYS A 82 -23.33 -1.13 -9.85
CA LYS A 82 -24.18 -0.68 -8.74
C LYS A 82 -25.64 -1.13 -8.92
N SER A 83 -26.15 -1.08 -10.14
CA SER A 83 -27.54 -1.43 -10.46
C SER A 83 -27.81 -2.93 -10.37
N ARG A 84 -26.80 -3.77 -10.59
CA ARG A 84 -26.89 -5.24 -10.47
C ARG A 84 -26.43 -5.78 -9.13
N GLY A 85 -25.92 -4.93 -8.25
CA GLY A 85 -25.43 -5.35 -6.94
C GLY A 85 -24.19 -6.24 -6.97
N THR A 86 -23.46 -6.29 -8.09
CA THR A 86 -22.28 -7.17 -8.25
C THR A 86 -20.98 -6.56 -7.71
N GLY A 87 -21.08 -5.46 -6.95
CA GLY A 87 -19.92 -4.78 -6.40
C GLY A 87 -19.63 -5.12 -4.95
N ILE A 88 -18.37 -4.99 -4.55
CA ILE A 88 -18.01 -4.95 -3.13
C ILE A 88 -18.40 -3.57 -2.59
N SER A 89 -19.34 -3.52 -1.66
CA SER A 89 -19.64 -2.29 -0.94
C SER A 89 -18.60 -2.11 0.17
N PRO A 90 -17.76 -1.03 0.14
CA PRO A 90 -16.81 -0.78 1.21
C PRO A 90 -17.48 -0.62 2.58
N LEU A 91 -18.68 -0.03 2.64
CA LEU A 91 -19.42 0.11 3.87
C LEU A 91 -19.87 -1.26 4.41
N ARG A 92 -20.40 -2.12 3.54
CA ARG A 92 -20.80 -3.47 3.94
C ARG A 92 -19.61 -4.31 4.37
N TYR A 93 -18.45 -4.15 3.71
CA TYR A 93 -17.21 -4.81 4.12
C TYR A 93 -16.81 -4.43 5.55
N LEU A 94 -16.94 -3.16 5.93
CA LEU A 94 -16.66 -2.69 7.29
C LEU A 94 -17.72 -3.13 8.29
N GLU A 95 -19.00 -3.08 7.93
CA GLU A 95 -20.13 -3.50 8.78
C GLU A 95 -20.03 -4.96 9.25
N ILE A 96 -19.53 -5.86 8.40
CA ILE A 96 -19.30 -7.26 8.76
C ILE A 96 -18.01 -7.48 9.55
N GLY A 97 -17.33 -6.41 9.97
CA GLY A 97 -16.14 -6.47 10.82
C GLY A 97 -14.83 -6.77 10.11
N MET A 98 -14.78 -6.66 8.78
CA MET A 98 -13.57 -6.93 8.01
C MET A 98 -12.58 -5.76 8.13
N ASN A 99 -11.30 -6.09 8.30
CA ASN A 99 -10.25 -5.08 8.40
C ASN A 99 -9.95 -4.48 7.01
N PRO A 100 -10.03 -3.15 6.84
CA PRO A 100 -9.77 -2.49 5.56
C PRO A 100 -8.34 -2.71 5.04
N GLU A 101 -7.36 -2.92 5.91
CA GLU A 101 -5.98 -3.16 5.51
C GLU A 101 -5.81 -4.48 4.76
N TRP A 102 -6.63 -5.50 5.05
CA TRP A 102 -6.59 -6.75 4.28
C TRP A 102 -7.01 -6.55 2.83
N LEU A 103 -8.06 -5.76 2.60
CA LEU A 103 -8.51 -5.45 1.24
C LEU A 103 -7.46 -4.57 0.50
N ARG A 104 -6.90 -3.59 1.19
CA ARG A 104 -5.84 -2.73 0.64
C ARG A 104 -4.62 -3.56 0.23
N TYR A 105 -4.17 -4.47 1.11
CA TYR A 105 -3.08 -5.40 0.82
C TYR A 105 -3.37 -6.25 -0.42
N TYR A 106 -4.55 -6.86 -0.47
CA TYR A 106 -4.95 -7.73 -1.58
C TYR A 106 -4.96 -6.98 -2.92
N LEU A 107 -5.56 -5.80 -2.95
CA LEU A 107 -5.60 -4.99 -4.17
C LEU A 107 -4.19 -4.55 -4.58
N ALA A 108 -3.40 -4.04 -3.65
CA ALA A 108 -2.02 -3.62 -3.93
C ALA A 108 -1.15 -4.77 -4.45
N ALA A 109 -1.33 -5.99 -3.93
CA ALA A 109 -0.60 -7.17 -4.39
C ALA A 109 -0.90 -7.56 -5.86
N LYS A 110 -2.02 -7.07 -6.42
CA LYS A 110 -2.42 -7.29 -7.81
C LYS A 110 -2.12 -6.10 -8.74
N LEU A 111 -1.75 -4.95 -8.17
CA LEU A 111 -1.50 -3.74 -8.94
C LEU A 111 -0.07 -3.68 -9.45
N SER A 112 0.07 -3.23 -10.69
CA SER A 112 1.32 -2.87 -11.35
C SER A 112 1.24 -1.45 -11.93
N ALA A 113 2.31 -0.99 -12.57
CA ALA A 113 2.32 0.28 -13.29
C ALA A 113 1.49 0.25 -14.58
N ASN A 114 1.05 -0.92 -15.03
CA ASN A 114 0.26 -1.10 -16.24
C ASN A 114 -1.22 -0.80 -16.02
N VAL A 115 -1.91 -0.45 -17.12
CA VAL A 115 -3.35 -0.22 -17.11
C VAL A 115 -4.08 -1.54 -17.33
N GLU A 116 -4.22 -2.32 -16.27
CA GLU A 116 -4.86 -3.64 -16.29
C GLU A 116 -6.06 -3.67 -15.35
N ASP A 117 -7.09 -4.43 -15.73
CA ASP A 117 -8.24 -4.64 -14.85
C ASP A 117 -7.85 -5.65 -13.74
N VAL A 118 -8.27 -5.36 -12.52
CA VAL A 118 -8.04 -6.24 -11.37
C VAL A 118 -9.31 -7.01 -11.08
N ASP A 119 -9.21 -8.34 -11.02
CA ASP A 119 -10.33 -9.18 -10.59
C ASP A 119 -10.26 -9.45 -9.09
N PHE A 120 -11.31 -9.09 -8.38
CA PHE A 120 -11.51 -9.46 -6.99
C PHE A 120 -12.22 -10.82 -6.95
N ASN A 121 -11.52 -11.81 -6.43
CA ASN A 121 -12.07 -13.13 -6.14
C ASN A 121 -12.03 -13.36 -4.62
N PRO A 122 -13.18 -13.65 -3.96
CA PRO A 122 -13.23 -13.84 -2.51
C PRO A 122 -12.36 -15.00 -1.99
N ASP A 123 -12.27 -16.09 -2.73
CA ASP A 123 -11.46 -17.26 -2.32
C ASP A 123 -9.96 -16.93 -2.42
N ASP A 124 -9.54 -16.27 -3.50
CA ASP A 124 -8.15 -15.78 -3.66
C ASP A 124 -7.82 -14.71 -2.61
N PHE A 125 -8.76 -13.83 -2.29
CA PHE A 125 -8.60 -12.85 -1.20
C PHE A 125 -8.35 -13.55 0.13
N LEU A 126 -9.17 -14.52 0.49
CA LEU A 126 -9.05 -15.26 1.74
C LEU A 126 -7.75 -16.06 1.80
N ALA A 127 -7.41 -16.75 0.72
CA ALA A 127 -6.18 -17.52 0.60
C ALA A 127 -4.95 -16.63 0.79
N ARG A 128 -4.91 -15.47 0.12
CA ARG A 128 -3.78 -14.54 0.19
C ARG A 128 -3.63 -13.87 1.56
N VAL A 129 -4.74 -13.42 2.18
CA VAL A 129 -4.70 -12.87 3.54
C VAL A 129 -4.18 -13.91 4.53
N ASN A 130 -4.65 -15.14 4.43
CA ASN A 130 -4.21 -16.21 5.32
C ASN A 130 -2.75 -16.64 5.09
N SER A 131 -2.32 -16.77 3.83
CA SER A 131 -0.95 -17.19 3.52
C SER A 131 0.08 -16.10 3.84
N ASP A 132 -0.18 -14.88 3.43
CA ASP A 132 0.81 -13.81 3.51
C ASP A 132 0.74 -13.07 4.86
N LEU A 133 -0.43 -12.50 5.20
CA LEU A 133 -0.53 -11.69 6.41
C LEU A 133 -0.54 -12.55 7.67
N VAL A 134 -1.33 -13.61 7.72
CA VAL A 134 -1.41 -14.47 8.90
C VAL A 134 -0.22 -15.44 8.94
N GLY A 135 0.00 -16.18 7.86
CA GLY A 135 1.00 -17.26 7.81
C GLY A 135 2.45 -16.79 7.84
N LYS A 136 2.72 -15.57 7.36
CA LYS A 136 4.08 -15.02 7.34
C LYS A 136 4.24 -13.90 8.36
N TYR A 137 3.56 -12.76 8.16
CA TYR A 137 3.80 -11.55 8.94
C TYR A 137 3.33 -11.67 10.40
N VAL A 138 2.07 -12.02 10.64
CA VAL A 138 1.52 -12.16 12.01
C VAL A 138 2.16 -13.35 12.72
N ASN A 139 2.56 -14.38 11.99
CA ASN A 139 3.23 -15.54 12.55
C ASN A 139 4.53 -15.17 13.27
N ILE A 140 5.32 -14.24 12.75
CA ILE A 140 6.53 -13.70 13.41
C ILE A 140 6.17 -13.18 14.81
N ALA A 141 5.20 -12.27 14.88
CA ALA A 141 4.75 -11.67 16.14
C ALA A 141 4.19 -12.73 17.11
N SER A 142 3.34 -13.64 16.60
CA SER A 142 2.72 -14.69 17.40
C SER A 142 3.76 -15.62 18.07
N ARG A 143 4.79 -16.01 17.33
CA ARG A 143 5.84 -16.89 17.81
C ARG A 143 6.77 -16.21 18.82
N CYS A 144 7.12 -14.94 18.55
CA CYS A 144 8.04 -14.17 19.39
C CYS A 144 7.35 -13.59 20.63
N ALA A 145 6.15 -13.02 20.49
CA ALA A 145 5.47 -12.34 21.59
C ALA A 145 5.17 -13.27 22.76
N LYS A 146 4.65 -14.48 22.50
CA LYS A 146 4.41 -15.47 23.56
C LYS A 146 5.67 -15.80 24.31
N PHE A 147 6.78 -15.95 23.61
CA PHE A 147 8.06 -16.26 24.20
C PHE A 147 8.60 -15.12 25.07
N ILE A 148 8.51 -13.89 24.56
CA ILE A 148 8.92 -12.67 25.28
C ILE A 148 8.07 -12.49 26.55
N ASN A 149 6.76 -12.69 26.45
CA ASN A 149 5.85 -12.58 27.60
C ASN A 149 6.17 -13.57 28.70
N THR A 150 6.47 -14.82 28.34
CA THR A 150 6.64 -15.90 29.33
C THR A 150 8.05 -15.96 29.92
N ARG A 151 9.07 -15.46 29.21
CA ARG A 151 10.48 -15.60 29.59
C ARG A 151 11.17 -14.30 29.95
N PHE A 152 10.67 -13.17 29.45
CA PHE A 152 11.31 -11.86 29.58
C PHE A 152 10.37 -10.79 30.15
N GLU A 153 9.33 -11.18 30.88
CA GLU A 153 8.39 -10.27 31.57
C GLU A 153 7.84 -9.14 30.67
N ASN A 154 7.54 -9.45 29.41
CA ASN A 154 7.11 -8.49 28.38
C ASN A 154 8.17 -7.40 28.03
N ARG A 155 9.43 -7.64 28.31
CA ARG A 155 10.50 -6.69 28.02
C ARG A 155 11.35 -7.15 26.84
N LEU A 156 11.63 -6.22 25.93
CA LEU A 156 12.65 -6.39 24.91
C LEU A 156 13.99 -5.94 25.48
N GLY A 157 15.04 -6.71 25.25
CA GLY A 157 16.41 -6.32 25.55
C GLY A 157 16.84 -5.13 24.66
N LYS A 158 17.93 -4.46 25.04
CA LYS A 158 18.57 -3.51 24.13
C LYS A 158 19.16 -4.30 22.96
N PRO A 159 19.07 -3.78 21.73
CA PRO A 159 19.77 -4.39 20.60
C PRO A 159 21.26 -4.50 20.90
N ASP A 160 21.79 -5.69 20.82
CA ASP A 160 23.24 -5.95 20.94
C ASP A 160 23.82 -6.07 19.52
N PRO A 161 24.55 -5.05 19.04
CA PRO A 161 25.15 -5.10 17.70
C PRO A 161 26.18 -6.23 17.54
N THR A 162 26.74 -6.72 18.66
CA THR A 162 27.74 -7.81 18.63
C THR A 162 27.07 -9.17 18.61
N ALA A 163 25.91 -9.34 19.25
CA ALA A 163 25.14 -10.58 19.20
C ALA A 163 24.62 -10.86 17.77
N ALA A 164 24.32 -9.82 17.02
CA ALA A 164 23.92 -9.94 15.63
C ALA A 164 25.04 -10.55 14.75
N THR A 165 26.31 -10.29 15.05
CA THR A 165 27.45 -10.84 14.33
C THR A 165 27.92 -12.19 14.88
N ALA A 166 27.79 -12.42 16.19
CA ALA A 166 28.29 -13.64 16.86
C ALA A 166 27.47 -14.90 16.53
N ASN A 167 26.17 -14.75 16.19
CA ASN A 167 25.27 -15.87 15.92
C ASN A 167 24.92 -16.04 14.44
N GLY A 168 25.71 -15.45 13.52
CA GLY A 168 25.44 -15.53 12.08
C GLY A 168 24.17 -14.76 11.66
N ILE A 169 23.56 -14.01 12.58
CA ILE A 169 22.62 -12.94 12.23
C ILE A 169 23.51 -11.78 11.82
N SER A 170 24.08 -11.90 10.69
CA SER A 170 24.67 -10.73 10.10
C SER A 170 23.58 -9.67 10.02
N LEU A 171 23.94 -8.42 10.25
CA LEU A 171 23.21 -7.27 9.76
C LEU A 171 22.99 -7.35 8.23
N GLU A 172 23.23 -8.49 7.61
CA GLU A 172 22.81 -8.92 6.30
C GLU A 172 21.28 -8.87 6.12
N PHE A 173 20.48 -8.95 7.19
CA PHE A 173 19.11 -8.42 7.15
C PHE A 173 19.10 -6.96 6.69
N GLY A 174 20.07 -6.14 7.10
CA GLY A 174 20.25 -4.79 6.59
C GLY A 174 20.81 -4.72 5.17
N ALA A 175 21.59 -5.71 4.73
CA ALA A 175 22.15 -5.75 3.37
C ALA A 175 21.23 -6.45 2.36
N ALA A 176 20.39 -7.38 2.80
CA ALA A 176 19.34 -7.99 1.99
C ALA A 176 18.08 -7.09 1.89
N PHE A 177 17.91 -6.15 2.85
CA PHE A 177 16.83 -5.19 2.87
C PHE A 177 17.28 -3.85 2.31
N ASP A 178 17.16 -3.67 1.01
CA ASP A 178 17.28 -2.34 0.43
C ASP A 178 15.92 -1.61 0.54
N ALA A 179 15.81 -0.77 1.57
CA ALA A 179 14.64 0.09 1.75
C ALA A 179 14.43 1.02 0.55
N ASN A 180 15.50 1.39 -0.15
CA ASN A 180 15.42 2.23 -1.35
C ASN A 180 14.81 1.44 -2.51
N GLU A 181 15.17 0.17 -2.69
CA GLU A 181 14.55 -0.69 -3.71
C GLU A 181 13.04 -0.77 -3.53
N ILE A 182 12.56 -0.95 -2.28
CA ILE A 182 11.13 -0.98 -1.99
C ILE A 182 10.48 0.39 -2.23
N ALA A 183 11.13 1.47 -1.80
CA ALA A 183 10.65 2.83 -2.06
C ALA A 183 10.55 3.12 -3.56
N ASP A 184 11.54 2.71 -4.35
CA ASP A 184 11.56 2.87 -5.81
C ASP A 184 10.45 2.06 -6.48
N LEU A 185 10.16 0.85 -6.00
CA LEU A 185 9.03 0.05 -6.46
C LEU A 185 7.69 0.74 -6.17
N TYR A 186 7.52 1.35 -4.99
CA TYR A 186 6.33 2.15 -4.68
C TYR A 186 6.25 3.41 -5.55
N ASN A 187 7.34 4.14 -5.72
CA ASN A 187 7.40 5.35 -6.55
C ASN A 187 7.10 5.04 -8.03
N SER A 188 7.57 3.90 -8.53
CA SER A 188 7.27 3.41 -9.88
C SER A 188 5.90 2.74 -10.01
N ARG A 189 5.11 2.67 -8.95
CA ARG A 189 3.78 2.05 -8.87
C ARG A 189 3.78 0.53 -9.10
N GLU A 190 4.90 -0.11 -8.90
CA GLU A 190 5.05 -1.56 -8.95
C GLU A 190 4.65 -2.22 -7.60
N PHE A 191 3.43 -1.91 -7.13
CA PHE A 191 2.95 -2.27 -5.79
C PHE A 191 3.02 -3.77 -5.52
N GLY A 192 2.63 -4.60 -6.50
CA GLY A 192 2.69 -6.05 -6.35
C GLY A 192 4.13 -6.58 -6.19
N LYS A 193 5.12 -5.93 -6.84
CA LYS A 193 6.54 -6.28 -6.67
C LYS A 193 7.04 -5.82 -5.30
N ALA A 194 6.69 -4.61 -4.87
CA ALA A 194 7.05 -4.08 -3.56
C ALA A 194 6.55 -5.00 -2.43
N LEU A 195 5.27 -5.38 -2.47
CA LEU A 195 4.70 -6.28 -1.46
C LEU A 195 5.33 -7.67 -1.48
N ARG A 196 5.66 -8.20 -2.66
CA ARG A 196 6.37 -9.49 -2.77
C ARG A 196 7.72 -9.41 -2.07
N LYS A 197 8.49 -8.34 -2.30
CA LYS A 197 9.78 -8.12 -1.65
C LYS A 197 9.64 -8.06 -0.12
N VAL A 198 8.62 -7.37 0.40
CA VAL A 198 8.33 -7.33 1.84
C VAL A 198 7.98 -8.73 2.38
N MET A 199 7.22 -9.53 1.63
CA MET A 199 6.87 -10.89 2.07
C MET A 199 8.05 -11.87 1.98
N GLU A 200 8.99 -11.68 1.06
CA GLU A 200 10.27 -12.42 1.02
C GLU A 200 11.08 -12.17 2.30
N LEU A 201 11.14 -10.92 2.77
CA LEU A 201 11.77 -10.61 4.06
C LEU A 201 11.06 -11.29 5.24
N ALA A 202 9.74 -11.32 5.24
CA ALA A 202 8.99 -12.03 6.28
C ALA A 202 9.30 -13.55 6.26
N ASP A 203 9.51 -14.14 5.09
CA ASP A 203 9.93 -15.54 4.95
C ASP A 203 11.34 -15.76 5.52
N GLU A 204 12.27 -14.84 5.28
CA GLU A 204 13.63 -14.90 5.84
C GLU A 204 13.61 -14.82 7.36
N VAL A 205 12.83 -13.90 7.95
CA VAL A 205 12.66 -13.81 9.40
C VAL A 205 12.07 -15.08 9.98
N ASN A 206 11.05 -15.66 9.36
CA ASN A 206 10.46 -16.92 9.80
C ASN A 206 11.48 -18.07 9.73
N ARG A 207 12.25 -18.16 8.65
CA ARG A 207 13.34 -19.16 8.51
C ARG A 207 14.36 -19.01 9.61
N TYR A 208 14.82 -17.79 9.88
CA TYR A 208 15.74 -17.50 10.96
C TYR A 208 15.22 -17.99 12.33
N ILE A 209 13.94 -17.71 12.63
CA ILE A 209 13.31 -18.19 13.87
C ILE A 209 13.26 -19.71 13.91
N ASP A 210 12.98 -20.37 12.77
CA ASP A 210 12.94 -21.83 12.67
C ASP A 210 14.32 -22.48 12.86
N ASP A 211 15.37 -21.90 12.31
CA ASP A 211 16.72 -22.41 12.38
C ASP A 211 17.29 -22.27 13.80
N ASN A 212 17.02 -21.14 14.46
CA ASN A 212 17.55 -20.86 15.81
C ASN A 212 16.70 -21.41 16.94
N LYS A 213 15.44 -21.76 16.71
CA LYS A 213 14.54 -22.40 17.68
C LYS A 213 14.63 -21.81 19.09
N PRO A 214 14.31 -20.53 19.30
CA PRO A 214 14.50 -19.84 20.58
C PRO A 214 13.82 -20.55 21.76
N TRP A 215 12.77 -21.34 21.50
CA TRP A 215 12.09 -22.17 22.49
C TRP A 215 12.92 -23.38 22.95
N GLU A 216 13.89 -23.85 22.17
CA GLU A 216 14.84 -24.91 22.57
C GLU A 216 16.02 -24.29 23.30
N LEU A 217 16.56 -23.18 22.83
CA LEU A 217 17.63 -22.45 23.50
C LEU A 217 17.24 -22.05 24.93
N ALA A 218 16.01 -21.64 25.15
CA ALA A 218 15.52 -21.26 26.48
C ALA A 218 15.34 -22.44 27.47
N LYS A 219 15.49 -23.67 27.04
CA LYS A 219 15.51 -24.87 27.92
C LYS A 219 16.90 -25.22 28.41
N GLN A 220 17.93 -24.65 27.80
CA GLN A 220 19.30 -24.85 28.23
C GLN A 220 19.56 -24.07 29.52
N PRO A 221 20.27 -24.63 30.49
CA PRO A 221 20.55 -24.01 31.78
C PRO A 221 21.42 -22.76 31.64
#